data_82b43bafc8dc4ee1db422bad886359a1
#
_entry.id   82b43bafc8dc4ee1db422bad886359a1
#
_cell.length_a   1.000
_cell.length_b   1.000
_cell.length_c   1.000
_cell.angle_alpha   90.00
_cell.angle_beta   90.00
_cell.angle_gamma   90.00
#
_symmetry.space_group_name_H-M   'P 1'
#
loop_
_entity.id
_entity.type
_entity.pdbx_description
1 polymer ?
#
loop_
_entity_poly.entity_id
_entity_poly.type
_entity_poly.pdbx_seq_one_letter_code
_entity_poly.pdbx_strand_id
1 'polypeptide(L)'
;FSTLCVDNEITFQFLDDVIREISKITPGKYFHIGGDESLSTSEEDYIVFIDKTQDIVEKYGKRVMGWDEIQSSNIKPNTIAQYWADADNAIGAVKKGAKVLMSPAKYAYLDMQYDSLSTYGFHWASYISIKRGYDWNPDELVKGISGENIIGVEAPLWSETISNFEELSYLAFPRLLGYAEIGWSKTEQREWETYQKRLI
;
A
#
# COMPACT_ATOMS: atom_id res chain seq x y z
N PHE A 1 -3.14 -9.01 -19.41
CA PHE A 1 -3.78 -8.54 -18.17
C PHE A 1 -5.24 -8.98 -18.20
N SER A 2 -5.77 -9.44 -17.07
CA SER A 2 -7.18 -9.84 -16.94
C SER A 2 -7.79 -9.07 -15.78
N THR A 3 -9.00 -8.58 -15.97
CA THR A 3 -9.82 -7.94 -14.94
C THR A 3 -11.15 -8.66 -14.80
N LEU A 4 -11.85 -8.47 -13.70
CA LEU A 4 -13.21 -8.98 -13.52
C LEU A 4 -14.16 -8.20 -14.44
N CYS A 5 -15.11 -8.90 -15.03
CA CYS A 5 -16.09 -8.31 -15.96
C CYS A 5 -17.11 -7.46 -15.19
N VAL A 6 -17.12 -6.15 -15.46
CA VAL A 6 -17.98 -5.19 -14.75
C VAL A 6 -19.45 -5.30 -15.15
N ASP A 7 -19.72 -5.67 -16.40
CA ASP A 7 -21.09 -5.83 -16.92
C ASP A 7 -21.76 -7.14 -16.50
N ASN A 8 -21.06 -8.00 -15.76
CA ASN A 8 -21.59 -9.28 -15.33
C ASN A 8 -21.98 -9.26 -13.86
N GLU A 9 -23.27 -9.44 -13.58
CA GLU A 9 -23.80 -9.48 -12.22
C GLU A 9 -23.19 -10.58 -11.36
N ILE A 10 -22.78 -11.70 -11.96
CA ILE A 10 -22.08 -12.81 -11.28
C ILE A 10 -20.77 -12.32 -10.65
N THR A 11 -20.09 -11.35 -11.24
CA THR A 11 -18.88 -10.73 -10.67
C THR A 11 -19.15 -10.17 -9.28
N PHE A 12 -20.23 -9.41 -9.13
CA PHE A 12 -20.55 -8.79 -7.85
C PHE A 12 -21.14 -9.77 -6.83
N GLN A 13 -21.84 -10.82 -7.29
CA GLN A 13 -22.25 -11.92 -6.42
C GLN A 13 -21.03 -12.66 -5.86
N PHE A 14 -20.06 -12.95 -6.71
CA PHE A 14 -18.80 -13.56 -6.30
C PHE A 14 -18.04 -12.69 -5.28
N LEU A 15 -17.91 -11.38 -5.55
CA LEU A 15 -17.28 -10.44 -4.61
C LEU A 15 -18.03 -10.37 -3.27
N ASP A 16 -19.36 -10.35 -3.31
CA ASP A 16 -20.19 -10.37 -2.09
C ASP A 16 -19.93 -11.62 -1.25
N ASP A 17 -19.86 -12.79 -1.87
CA ASP A 17 -19.57 -14.04 -1.18
C ASP A 17 -18.16 -14.06 -0.57
N VAL A 18 -17.15 -13.66 -1.34
CA VAL A 18 -15.75 -13.61 -0.87
C VAL A 18 -15.58 -12.61 0.28
N ILE A 19 -16.10 -11.40 0.12
CA ILE A 19 -15.99 -10.35 1.16
C ILE A 19 -16.75 -10.76 2.41
N ARG A 20 -17.92 -11.37 2.28
CA ARG A 20 -18.69 -11.93 3.38
C ARG A 20 -17.89 -12.96 4.18
N GLU A 21 -17.28 -13.92 3.49
CA GLU A 21 -16.56 -15.01 4.15
C GLU A 21 -15.29 -14.52 4.83
N ILE A 22 -14.49 -13.73 4.13
CA ILE A 22 -13.27 -13.16 4.71
C ILE A 22 -13.58 -12.23 5.88
N SER A 23 -14.64 -11.42 5.78
CA SER A 23 -15.03 -10.51 6.86
C SER A 23 -15.39 -11.23 8.16
N LYS A 24 -15.87 -12.49 8.10
CA LYS A 24 -16.18 -13.30 9.28
C LYS A 24 -14.94 -13.82 10.00
N ILE A 25 -13.88 -14.12 9.25
CA ILE A 25 -12.65 -14.70 9.80
C ILE A 25 -11.59 -13.66 10.15
N THR A 26 -11.74 -12.42 9.68
CA THR A 26 -10.81 -11.33 9.96
C THR A 26 -11.42 -10.32 10.95
N PRO A 27 -10.86 -10.13 12.15
CA PRO A 27 -11.41 -9.18 13.13
C PRO A 27 -11.11 -7.72 12.80
N GLY A 28 -10.19 -7.43 11.88
CA GLY A 28 -9.78 -6.09 11.47
C GLY A 28 -10.93 -5.26 10.89
N LYS A 29 -10.84 -3.96 11.06
CA LYS A 29 -11.88 -3.02 10.60
C LYS A 29 -11.83 -2.75 9.10
N TYR A 30 -10.72 -3.02 8.44
CA TYR A 30 -10.49 -2.69 7.04
C TYR A 30 -10.53 -3.93 6.16
N PHE A 31 -10.97 -3.74 4.93
CA PHE A 31 -10.90 -4.71 3.86
C PHE A 31 -10.23 -4.05 2.65
N HIS A 32 -9.10 -4.60 2.22
CA HIS A 32 -8.38 -4.08 1.07
C HIS A 32 -8.96 -4.67 -0.22
N ILE A 33 -9.37 -3.79 -1.14
CA ILE A 33 -10.05 -4.16 -2.39
C ILE A 33 -9.13 -4.16 -3.61
N GLY A 34 -7.83 -3.93 -3.45
CA GLY A 34 -6.92 -3.76 -4.59
C GLY A 34 -7.13 -2.44 -5.29
N GLY A 35 -7.34 -2.49 -6.59
CA GLY A 35 -7.64 -1.32 -7.43
C GLY A 35 -6.45 -0.81 -8.24
N ASP A 36 -5.29 -1.45 -8.10
CA ASP A 36 -4.05 -1.10 -8.80
C ASP A 36 -4.06 -1.59 -10.26
N GLU A 37 -3.36 -0.85 -11.10
CA GLU A 37 -2.93 -1.25 -12.46
C GLU A 37 -4.02 -1.87 -13.36
N SER A 38 -5.27 -1.45 -13.23
CA SER A 38 -6.39 -1.94 -14.05
C SER A 38 -6.36 -1.38 -15.48
N LEU A 39 -5.24 -1.54 -16.16
CA LEU A 39 -4.91 -0.91 -17.45
C LEU A 39 -5.80 -1.33 -18.62
N SER A 40 -6.50 -2.45 -18.51
CA SER A 40 -7.43 -2.95 -19.55
C SER A 40 -8.90 -2.59 -19.30
N THR A 41 -9.19 -1.89 -18.22
CA THR A 41 -10.54 -1.45 -17.84
C THR A 41 -10.74 0.02 -18.22
N SER A 42 -11.88 0.37 -18.78
CA SER A 42 -12.22 1.78 -19.02
C SER A 42 -12.35 2.52 -17.69
N GLU A 43 -12.15 3.84 -17.69
CA GLU A 43 -12.31 4.65 -16.48
C GLU A 43 -13.74 4.57 -15.93
N GLU A 44 -14.74 4.56 -16.81
CA GLU A 44 -16.15 4.44 -16.43
C GLU A 44 -16.42 3.08 -15.72
N ASP A 45 -15.95 1.98 -16.30
CA ASP A 45 -16.09 0.66 -15.69
C ASP A 45 -15.33 0.53 -14.39
N TYR A 46 -14.14 1.11 -14.31
CA TYR A 46 -13.35 1.14 -13.09
C TYR A 46 -14.11 1.84 -11.95
N ILE A 47 -14.67 3.00 -12.22
CA ILE A 47 -15.47 3.75 -11.23
C ILE A 47 -16.66 2.91 -10.77
N VAL A 48 -17.42 2.32 -11.70
CA VAL A 48 -18.57 1.45 -11.37
C VAL A 48 -18.15 0.26 -10.52
N PHE A 49 -17.02 -0.36 -10.86
CA PHE A 49 -16.50 -1.52 -10.12
C PHE A 49 -16.11 -1.16 -8.69
N ILE A 50 -15.32 -0.09 -8.51
CA ILE A 50 -14.88 0.36 -7.18
C ILE A 50 -16.08 0.81 -6.34
N ASP A 51 -17.01 1.57 -6.90
CA ASP A 51 -18.20 2.04 -6.18
C ASP A 51 -19.04 0.89 -5.66
N LYS A 52 -19.36 -0.10 -6.49
CA LYS A 52 -20.12 -1.29 -6.09
C LYS A 52 -19.36 -2.15 -5.06
N THR A 53 -18.04 -2.29 -5.23
CA THR A 53 -17.21 -3.06 -4.30
C THR A 53 -17.15 -2.39 -2.93
N GLN A 54 -17.07 -1.07 -2.87
CA GLN A 54 -17.17 -0.31 -1.62
C GLN A 54 -18.49 -0.60 -0.88
N ASP A 55 -19.62 -0.61 -1.61
CA ASP A 55 -20.94 -0.91 -1.02
C ASP A 55 -20.97 -2.32 -0.41
N ILE A 56 -20.37 -3.29 -1.09
CA ILE A 56 -20.28 -4.67 -0.58
C ILE A 56 -19.43 -4.74 0.69
N VAL A 57 -18.28 -4.07 0.73
CA VAL A 57 -17.41 -4.04 1.92
C VAL A 57 -18.15 -3.46 3.12
N GLU A 58 -18.83 -2.32 2.95
CA GLU A 58 -19.58 -1.67 4.02
C GLU A 58 -20.78 -2.50 4.50
N LYS A 59 -21.46 -3.23 3.62
CA LYS A 59 -22.54 -4.18 3.96
C LYS A 59 -22.11 -5.17 5.04
N TYR A 60 -20.83 -5.54 5.07
CA TYR A 60 -20.26 -6.46 6.07
C TYR A 60 -19.55 -5.75 7.23
N GLY A 61 -19.80 -4.46 7.41
CA GLY A 61 -19.32 -3.66 8.55
C GLY A 61 -17.82 -3.36 8.50
N LYS A 62 -17.19 -3.52 7.35
CA LYS A 62 -15.80 -3.16 7.12
C LYS A 62 -15.66 -1.76 6.51
N ARG A 63 -14.48 -1.17 6.63
CA ARG A 63 -14.08 0.05 5.93
C ARG A 63 -13.20 -0.30 4.75
N VAL A 64 -13.31 0.47 3.70
CA VAL A 64 -12.55 0.23 2.47
C VAL A 64 -11.11 0.70 2.63
N MET A 65 -10.18 -0.10 2.15
CA MET A 65 -8.81 0.26 1.81
C MET A 65 -8.55 -0.18 0.38
N GLY A 66 -7.76 0.55 -0.37
CA GLY A 66 -7.32 0.16 -1.72
C GLY A 66 -6.10 0.96 -2.12
N TRP A 67 -5.43 0.54 -3.19
CA TRP A 67 -4.32 1.29 -3.76
C TRP A 67 -4.78 2.68 -4.19
N ASP A 68 -3.89 3.62 -4.28
CA ASP A 68 -4.24 5.05 -4.42
C ASP A 68 -5.03 5.38 -5.70
N GLU A 69 -5.02 4.52 -6.71
CA GLU A 69 -5.82 4.63 -7.93
C GLU A 69 -7.32 4.66 -7.67
N ILE A 70 -7.80 4.07 -6.55
CA ILE A 70 -9.23 4.11 -6.19
C ILE A 70 -9.77 5.53 -6.04
N GLN A 71 -8.89 6.52 -5.88
CA GLN A 71 -9.28 7.92 -5.82
C GLN A 71 -10.01 8.40 -7.08
N SER A 72 -9.84 7.76 -8.24
CA SER A 72 -10.57 8.11 -9.46
C SER A 72 -12.08 7.87 -9.33
N SER A 73 -12.51 6.93 -8.47
CA SER A 73 -13.90 6.61 -8.16
C SER A 73 -14.55 7.55 -7.13
N ASN A 74 -15.81 7.30 -6.77
CA ASN A 74 -16.54 8.01 -5.71
C ASN A 74 -16.21 7.41 -4.34
N ILE A 75 -14.94 7.52 -3.94
CA ILE A 75 -14.50 6.96 -2.65
C ILE A 75 -15.27 7.57 -1.47
N LYS A 76 -15.64 6.71 -0.53
CA LYS A 76 -16.44 7.09 0.64
C LYS A 76 -15.59 7.74 1.73
N PRO A 77 -16.20 8.55 2.60
CA PRO A 77 -15.51 9.08 3.77
C PRO A 77 -14.92 7.95 4.63
N ASN A 78 -13.72 8.17 5.17
CA ASN A 78 -12.95 7.19 5.94
C ASN A 78 -12.39 5.99 5.14
N THR A 79 -12.44 6.01 3.82
CA THR A 79 -11.64 5.14 2.96
C THR A 79 -10.15 5.40 3.21
N ILE A 80 -9.34 4.37 3.06
CA ILE A 80 -7.88 4.49 3.11
C ILE A 80 -7.33 4.24 1.71
N ALA A 81 -6.62 5.24 1.18
CA ALA A 81 -5.84 5.09 -0.04
C ALA A 81 -4.41 4.70 0.32
N GLN A 82 -3.94 3.58 -0.20
CA GLN A 82 -2.57 3.12 0.00
C GLN A 82 -1.69 3.73 -1.09
N TYR A 83 -0.91 4.74 -0.70
CA TYR A 83 0.01 5.43 -1.61
C TYR A 83 1.23 4.55 -1.92
N TRP A 84 1.46 4.28 -3.21
CA TRP A 84 2.62 3.50 -3.63
C TRP A 84 3.47 4.19 -4.72
N ALA A 85 2.86 4.89 -5.66
CA ALA A 85 3.58 5.44 -6.80
C ALA A 85 3.18 6.87 -7.17
N ASP A 86 1.89 7.20 -7.23
CA ASP A 86 1.41 8.48 -7.77
C ASP A 86 0.95 9.43 -6.66
N ALA A 87 1.71 10.52 -6.48
CA ALA A 87 1.40 11.54 -5.49
C ALA A 87 0.06 12.25 -5.77
N ASP A 88 -0.31 12.44 -7.04
CA ASP A 88 -1.57 13.11 -7.40
C ASP A 88 -2.78 12.26 -7.03
N ASN A 89 -2.67 10.92 -7.11
CA ASN A 89 -3.69 10.00 -6.62
C ASN A 89 -3.88 10.13 -5.12
N ALA A 90 -2.80 10.09 -4.35
CA ALA A 90 -2.87 10.25 -2.89
C ALA A 90 -3.46 11.60 -2.47
N ILE A 91 -3.05 12.69 -3.14
CA ILE A 91 -3.61 14.03 -2.93
C ILE A 91 -5.10 14.07 -3.31
N GLY A 92 -5.49 13.42 -4.42
CA GLY A 92 -6.87 13.29 -4.86
C GLY A 92 -7.75 12.58 -3.83
N ALA A 93 -7.24 11.50 -3.26
CA ALA A 93 -7.92 10.76 -2.20
C ALA A 93 -8.14 11.61 -0.94
N VAL A 94 -7.12 12.34 -0.50
CA VAL A 94 -7.24 13.26 0.67
C VAL A 94 -8.25 14.36 0.42
N LYS A 95 -8.29 14.95 -0.78
CA LYS A 95 -9.31 15.95 -1.16
C LYS A 95 -10.74 15.40 -1.08
N LYS A 96 -10.93 14.10 -1.28
CA LYS A 96 -12.22 13.40 -1.14
C LYS A 96 -12.50 12.92 0.29
N GLY A 97 -11.64 13.24 1.26
CA GLY A 97 -11.81 12.91 2.67
C GLY A 97 -11.25 11.55 3.10
N ALA A 98 -10.48 10.89 2.25
CA ALA A 98 -9.76 9.67 2.59
C ALA A 98 -8.56 9.96 3.49
N LYS A 99 -8.06 8.91 4.17
CA LYS A 99 -6.75 8.88 4.81
C LYS A 99 -5.77 8.11 3.92
N VAL A 100 -4.48 8.25 4.20
CA VAL A 100 -3.41 7.63 3.41
C VAL A 100 -2.60 6.67 4.26
N LEU A 101 -2.38 5.47 3.73
CA LEU A 101 -1.33 4.55 4.19
C LEU A 101 -0.11 4.74 3.29
N MET A 102 1.03 5.07 3.88
CA MET A 102 2.25 5.37 3.11
C MET A 102 3.04 4.10 2.81
N SER A 103 3.05 3.69 1.54
CA SER A 103 3.78 2.50 1.03
C SER A 103 4.60 2.85 -0.23
N PRO A 104 5.38 3.93 -0.25
CA PRO A 104 6.02 4.42 -1.47
C PRO A 104 7.02 3.39 -2.03
N ALA A 105 6.77 2.89 -3.24
CA ALA A 105 7.57 1.82 -3.86
C ALA A 105 9.07 2.15 -3.93
N LYS A 106 9.40 3.42 -4.17
CA LYS A 106 10.80 3.91 -4.26
C LYS A 106 11.55 3.94 -2.93
N TYR A 107 10.88 3.71 -1.82
CA TYR A 107 11.45 3.80 -0.48
C TYR A 107 11.09 2.62 0.43
N ALA A 108 9.89 2.03 0.27
CA ALA A 108 9.32 1.08 1.23
C ALA A 108 9.20 -0.36 0.72
N TYR A 109 9.29 -0.61 -0.60
CA TYR A 109 9.17 -1.97 -1.11
C TYR A 109 10.40 -2.82 -0.79
N LEU A 110 10.18 -3.86 0.00
CA LEU A 110 11.25 -4.74 0.49
C LEU A 110 11.77 -5.71 -0.59
N ASP A 111 11.02 -5.97 -1.63
CA ASP A 111 11.44 -6.76 -2.80
C ASP A 111 12.39 -6.01 -3.74
N MET A 112 12.62 -4.72 -3.52
CA MET A 112 13.63 -3.98 -4.27
C MET A 112 15.04 -4.31 -3.79
N GLN A 113 15.99 -4.40 -4.74
CA GLN A 113 17.41 -4.61 -4.50
C GLN A 113 18.02 -3.49 -3.64
N TYR A 114 19.00 -3.83 -2.82
CA TYR A 114 19.75 -2.84 -2.03
C TYR A 114 20.63 -1.95 -2.92
N ASP A 115 21.26 -2.57 -3.91
CA ASP A 115 22.16 -1.96 -4.89
C ASP A 115 22.28 -2.85 -6.14
N SER A 116 23.13 -2.46 -7.09
CA SER A 116 23.37 -3.22 -8.34
C SER A 116 24.12 -4.55 -8.16
N LEU A 117 24.62 -4.85 -6.98
CA LEU A 117 25.32 -6.10 -6.65
C LEU A 117 24.43 -7.09 -5.90
N SER A 118 23.22 -6.68 -5.56
CA SER A 118 22.25 -7.52 -4.84
C SER A 118 21.85 -8.72 -5.70
N THR A 119 21.84 -9.90 -5.07
CA THR A 119 21.54 -11.18 -5.73
C THR A 119 20.04 -11.38 -5.96
N TYR A 120 19.20 -10.90 -5.03
CA TYR A 120 17.75 -11.10 -5.04
C TYR A 120 17.01 -9.77 -5.15
N GLY A 121 15.75 -9.85 -5.63
CA GLY A 121 14.85 -8.72 -5.73
C GLY A 121 14.87 -8.04 -7.10
N PHE A 122 13.97 -7.08 -7.26
CA PHE A 122 13.84 -6.23 -8.42
C PHE A 122 14.45 -4.84 -8.18
N HIS A 123 14.52 -4.02 -9.22
CA HIS A 123 14.97 -2.62 -9.13
C HIS A 123 14.12 -1.65 -9.97
N TRP A 124 12.93 -2.09 -10.39
CA TRP A 124 12.06 -1.30 -11.26
C TRP A 124 11.64 0.03 -10.62
N ALA A 125 11.39 0.04 -9.29
CA ALA A 125 11.06 1.28 -8.61
C ALA A 125 12.32 2.09 -8.24
N SER A 126 13.33 1.42 -7.68
CA SER A 126 14.60 2.02 -7.23
C SER A 126 15.51 0.95 -6.63
N TYR A 127 16.80 1.23 -6.47
CA TYR A 127 17.63 0.57 -5.46
C TYR A 127 17.30 1.18 -4.08
N ILE A 128 17.02 0.32 -3.10
CA ILE A 128 16.65 0.75 -1.76
C ILE A 128 17.69 0.23 -0.76
N SER A 129 18.76 1.01 -0.55
CA SER A 129 19.72 0.72 0.52
C SER A 129 19.05 0.82 1.89
N ILE A 130 19.70 0.27 2.93
CA ILE A 130 19.18 0.39 4.31
C ILE A 130 18.97 1.86 4.68
N LYS A 131 19.93 2.73 4.32
CA LYS A 131 19.84 4.16 4.59
C LYS A 131 18.68 4.81 3.85
N ARG A 132 18.50 4.52 2.56
CA ARG A 132 17.40 5.08 1.76
C ARG A 132 16.03 4.66 2.30
N GLY A 133 15.89 3.39 2.73
CA GLY A 133 14.66 2.88 3.35
C GLY A 133 14.39 3.49 4.74
N TYR A 134 15.38 4.07 5.39
CA TYR A 134 15.26 4.69 6.70
C TYR A 134 15.06 6.21 6.67
N ASP A 135 15.72 6.91 5.75
CA ASP A 135 15.83 8.40 5.78
C ASP A 135 14.57 9.13 5.29
N TRP A 136 13.60 8.44 4.67
CA TRP A 136 12.42 9.14 4.20
C TRP A 136 11.45 9.52 5.33
N ASN A 137 10.76 10.64 5.14
CA ASN A 137 9.80 11.17 6.10
C ASN A 137 8.39 11.08 5.51
N PRO A 138 7.47 10.28 6.11
CA PRO A 138 6.09 10.20 5.66
C PRO A 138 5.40 11.57 5.54
N ASP A 139 5.65 12.47 6.47
CA ASP A 139 5.01 13.79 6.54
C ASP A 139 5.51 14.79 5.47
N GLU A 140 6.63 14.51 4.83
CA GLU A 140 7.28 15.42 3.87
C GLU A 140 7.35 14.85 2.46
N LEU A 141 7.11 13.53 2.30
CA LEU A 141 7.32 12.84 1.03
C LEU A 141 6.38 13.34 -0.06
N VAL A 142 5.12 13.60 0.28
CA VAL A 142 4.11 14.10 -0.66
C VAL A 142 3.62 15.46 -0.18
N LYS A 143 3.92 16.50 -0.98
CA LYS A 143 3.50 17.87 -0.65
C LYS A 143 1.96 17.97 -0.57
N GLY A 144 1.44 18.39 0.57
CA GLY A 144 0.00 18.52 0.82
C GLY A 144 -0.61 17.33 1.55
N ILE A 145 0.19 16.31 1.87
CA ILE A 145 -0.19 15.22 2.78
C ILE A 145 0.68 15.35 4.03
N SER A 146 0.06 15.33 5.19
CA SER A 146 0.75 15.46 6.49
C SER A 146 0.20 14.45 7.49
N GLY A 147 0.75 14.42 8.70
CA GLY A 147 0.38 13.47 9.76
C GLY A 147 -1.12 13.36 10.04
N GLU A 148 -1.89 14.44 9.84
CA GLU A 148 -3.36 14.39 9.98
C GLU A 148 -4.04 13.50 8.93
N ASN A 149 -3.42 13.35 7.76
CA ASN A 149 -3.92 12.55 6.66
C ASN A 149 -3.36 11.11 6.69
N ILE A 150 -2.22 10.90 7.35
CA ILE A 150 -1.47 9.64 7.35
C ILE A 150 -1.92 8.76 8.51
N ILE A 151 -2.27 7.49 8.22
CA ILE A 151 -2.64 6.52 9.26
C ILE A 151 -1.47 5.61 9.66
N GLY A 152 -0.41 5.59 8.88
CA GLY A 152 0.75 4.75 9.13
C GLY A 152 1.60 4.54 7.89
N VAL A 153 2.55 3.61 8.02
CA VAL A 153 3.45 3.19 6.95
C VAL A 153 3.34 1.68 6.76
N GLU A 154 3.55 1.23 5.53
CA GLU A 154 3.63 -0.19 5.20
C GLU A 154 4.84 -0.44 4.29
N ALA A 155 5.51 -1.56 4.49
CA ALA A 155 6.64 -2.01 3.70
C ALA A 155 6.29 -3.33 3.01
N PRO A 156 5.70 -3.31 1.82
CA PRO A 156 5.35 -4.50 1.06
C PRO A 156 6.58 -5.34 0.70
N LEU A 157 6.41 -6.66 0.73
CA LEU A 157 7.39 -7.63 0.27
C LEU A 157 6.73 -8.54 -0.75
N TRP A 158 6.88 -8.21 -2.03
CA TRP A 158 6.35 -9.01 -3.13
C TRP A 158 7.25 -10.23 -3.36
N SER A 159 6.65 -11.35 -3.71
CA SER A 159 7.32 -12.66 -3.63
C SER A 159 7.76 -13.24 -4.98
N GLU A 160 7.69 -12.52 -6.07
CA GLU A 160 8.01 -13.02 -7.42
C GLU A 160 9.43 -13.56 -7.55
N THR A 161 10.37 -13.00 -6.76
CA THR A 161 11.78 -13.45 -6.75
C THR A 161 12.14 -14.24 -5.50
N ILE A 162 11.16 -14.62 -4.67
CA ILE A 162 11.38 -15.27 -3.38
C ILE A 162 10.93 -16.74 -3.46
N SER A 163 11.87 -17.66 -3.32
CA SER A 163 11.64 -19.10 -3.38
C SER A 163 11.80 -19.81 -2.03
N ASN A 164 12.42 -19.15 -1.08
CA ASN A 164 12.74 -19.74 0.24
C ASN A 164 12.89 -18.67 1.32
N PHE A 165 13.03 -19.12 2.57
CA PHE A 165 13.13 -18.24 3.73
C PHE A 165 14.43 -17.42 3.79
N GLU A 166 15.53 -17.91 3.22
CA GLU A 166 16.80 -17.17 3.17
C GLU A 166 16.67 -15.92 2.28
N GLU A 167 16.10 -16.08 1.11
CA GLU A 167 15.83 -14.98 0.17
C GLU A 167 14.86 -13.95 0.78
N LEU A 168 13.79 -14.43 1.42
CA LEU A 168 12.86 -13.57 2.17
C LEU A 168 13.58 -12.77 3.25
N SER A 169 14.37 -13.45 4.07
CA SER A 169 15.11 -12.82 5.15
C SER A 169 16.12 -11.80 4.65
N TYR A 170 16.83 -12.11 3.56
CA TYR A 170 17.76 -11.21 2.91
C TYR A 170 17.06 -9.91 2.47
N LEU A 171 15.92 -10.01 1.84
CA LEU A 171 15.18 -8.85 1.34
C LEU A 171 14.51 -8.06 2.46
N ALA A 172 13.97 -8.73 3.48
CA ALA A 172 13.28 -8.06 4.58
C ALA A 172 14.25 -7.36 5.55
N PHE A 173 15.32 -8.03 5.94
CA PHE A 173 16.20 -7.53 6.99
C PHE A 173 17.54 -7.03 6.44
N PRO A 174 18.09 -5.94 7.02
CA PRO A 174 17.58 -5.23 8.21
C PRO A 174 16.59 -4.08 7.88
N ARG A 175 16.20 -3.83 6.64
CA ARG A 175 15.35 -2.69 6.25
C ARG A 175 14.03 -2.62 7.00
N LEU A 176 13.38 -3.77 7.25
CA LEU A 176 12.11 -3.84 7.97
C LEU A 176 12.17 -3.20 9.36
N LEU A 177 13.31 -3.29 10.04
CA LEU A 177 13.51 -2.65 11.34
C LEU A 177 13.45 -1.12 11.25
N GLY A 178 13.96 -0.57 10.15
CA GLY A 178 13.88 0.87 9.86
C GLY A 178 12.45 1.35 9.63
N TYR A 179 11.65 0.58 8.90
CA TYR A 179 10.23 0.92 8.68
C TYR A 179 9.42 0.83 9.97
N ALA A 180 9.71 -0.14 10.83
CA ALA A 180 9.11 -0.21 12.15
C ALA A 180 9.42 1.06 12.98
N GLU A 181 10.66 1.56 12.93
CA GLU A 181 11.04 2.80 13.60
C GLU A 181 10.39 4.03 12.97
N ILE A 182 10.25 4.09 11.63
CA ILE A 182 9.52 5.17 10.95
C ILE A 182 8.07 5.25 11.43
N GLY A 183 7.40 4.11 11.56
CA GLY A 183 6.01 4.06 11.99
C GLY A 183 5.79 4.28 13.48
N TRP A 184 6.83 4.09 14.31
CA TRP A 184 6.72 4.17 15.78
C TRP A 184 7.27 5.46 16.38
N SER A 185 8.36 5.99 15.79
CA SER A 185 9.12 7.10 16.37
C SER A 185 8.84 8.41 15.64
N LYS A 186 8.82 9.50 16.41
CA LYS A 186 8.76 10.84 15.83
C LYS A 186 10.01 11.11 14.97
N THR A 187 9.84 11.87 13.90
CA THR A 187 10.93 12.19 12.97
C THR A 187 12.14 12.81 13.65
N GLU A 188 11.92 13.71 14.63
CA GLU A 188 13.00 14.39 15.37
C GLU A 188 13.83 13.45 16.26
N GLN A 189 13.32 12.23 16.49
CA GLN A 189 14.00 11.21 17.30
C GLN A 189 14.74 10.18 16.44
N ARG A 190 14.57 10.25 15.12
CA ARG A 190 15.20 9.33 14.18
C ARG A 190 16.49 9.94 13.63
N GLU A 191 17.59 9.25 13.83
CA GLU A 191 18.93 9.66 13.39
C GLU A 191 19.68 8.45 12.84
N TRP A 192 20.17 8.55 11.61
CA TRP A 192 20.83 7.44 10.89
C TRP A 192 22.03 6.88 11.66
N GLU A 193 22.92 7.73 12.18
CA GLU A 193 24.13 7.31 12.89
C GLU A 193 23.81 6.50 14.14
N THR A 194 22.74 6.85 14.83
CA THR A 194 22.26 6.14 16.02
C THR A 194 21.56 4.84 15.62
N TYR A 195 20.74 4.87 14.56
CA TYR A 195 20.07 3.67 14.02
C TYR A 195 21.09 2.64 13.54
N GLN A 196 22.09 3.05 12.75
CA GLN A 196 23.12 2.17 12.22
C GLN A 196 23.88 1.41 13.33
N LYS A 197 24.15 2.05 14.47
CA LYS A 197 24.79 1.41 15.62
C LYS A 197 23.94 0.33 16.28
N ARG A 198 22.61 0.41 16.15
CA ARG A 198 21.69 -0.60 16.70
C ARG A 198 21.47 -1.79 15.76
N LEU A 199 21.96 -1.74 14.53
CA LEU A 199 21.90 -2.85 13.57
C LEU A 199 23.05 -3.86 13.75
N ILE A 200 24.05 -3.55 14.56
CA ILE A 200 25.22 -4.38 14.88
C ILE A 200 24.93 -5.09 16.20
#